data_109a3fffed5395a631212bedeeede262
#
_entry.id   109a3fffed5395a631212bedeeede262
#
_cell.length_a   1.000
_cell.length_b   1.000
_cell.length_c   1.000
_cell.angle_alpha   90.00
_cell.angle_beta   90.00
_cell.angle_gamma   90.00
#
_symmetry.space_group_name_H-M   'P 1'
#
loop_
_entity.id
_entity.type
_entity.pdbx_description
1 polymer ?
#
loop_
_entity_poly.entity_id
_entity_poly.type
_entity_poly.pdbx_seq_one_letter_code
_entity_poly.pdbx_strand_id
1 'polypeptide(L)'
;MYQLPGTASSHQGKQPQASLAFMYVGLIFGILFIVGLTAGVYFTLEAAFGNQRTPSIAHAAQLERHVQANMKIVINQPGYQKDWPAYAPNTLVVPAHSLVTITIRNYDLGDTPLPKGSPFTTVQGIVDGVAHADGHAYAALAPEKVAHTFTIQQLGINVPVPGDTATGKPYAEVSFTFRTGASGTYYFRCFDPCGSGAIGWQGPMVTKGYMLGTLTVQG
;
A
#
# COMPACT_ATOMS: atom_id res chain seq x y z
N MET A 1 75.57 -3.79 -77.78
CA MET A 1 74.66 -2.77 -78.33
C MET A 1 73.45 -2.71 -77.45
N TYR A 2 73.32 -1.77 -76.57
CA TYR A 2 72.15 -0.95 -76.27
C TYR A 2 72.42 -0.02 -75.08
N GLN A 3 72.11 1.21 -75.28
CA GLN A 3 72.43 2.40 -74.54
C GLN A 3 71.46 2.54 -73.31
N LEU A 4 71.98 2.98 -72.19
CA LEU A 4 71.22 3.49 -71.09
C LEU A 4 70.82 4.96 -71.30
N PRO A 5 69.66 5.41 -70.91
CA PRO A 5 69.44 6.80 -70.62
C PRO A 5 68.94 7.03 -69.19
N GLY A 6 69.53 8.00 -68.60
CA GLY A 6 68.80 9.18 -68.13
C GLY A 6 68.58 9.26 -66.68
N THR A 7 69.40 9.95 -65.94
CA THR A 7 69.24 10.43 -64.58
C THR A 7 68.06 11.40 -64.47
N ALA A 8 67.01 11.05 -63.63
CA ALA A 8 65.98 11.99 -63.27
C ALA A 8 66.36 12.74 -62.00
N SER A 9 66.40 14.04 -62.08
CA SER A 9 66.66 15.01 -61.03
C SER A 9 65.42 15.03 -60.07
N SER A 10 65.59 14.71 -58.78
CA SER A 10 64.65 14.88 -57.76
C SER A 10 64.53 16.31 -57.26
N HIS A 11 63.52 17.05 -57.63
CA HIS A 11 63.18 18.29 -56.97
C HIS A 11 62.60 17.95 -55.55
N GLN A 12 63.44 18.17 -54.53
CA GLN A 12 62.96 18.23 -53.13
C GLN A 12 62.25 19.57 -52.94
N GLY A 13 60.89 19.46 -52.89
CA GLY A 13 60.03 20.55 -52.44
C GLY A 13 60.23 20.79 -50.95
N LYS A 14 60.68 21.99 -50.60
CA LYS A 14 60.69 22.47 -49.21
C LYS A 14 59.29 22.47 -48.67
N GLN A 15 58.97 21.57 -47.73
CA GLN A 15 57.78 21.69 -46.91
C GLN A 15 57.87 22.93 -46.02
N PRO A 16 56.81 23.77 -45.92
CA PRO A 16 56.80 24.89 -45.00
C PRO A 16 56.80 24.35 -43.58
N GLN A 17 57.85 24.59 -42.82
CA GLN A 17 57.86 24.38 -41.36
C GLN A 17 56.88 25.38 -40.77
N ALA A 18 55.63 24.92 -40.44
CA ALA A 18 54.73 25.66 -39.58
C ALA A 18 55.45 25.86 -38.24
N SER A 19 55.69 27.13 -37.86
CA SER A 19 56.44 27.42 -36.67
C SER A 19 55.73 26.85 -35.48
N LEU A 20 56.44 26.18 -34.58
CA LEU A 20 55.91 25.63 -33.32
C LEU A 20 55.02 26.65 -32.55
N ALA A 21 55.32 27.94 -32.71
CA ALA A 21 54.52 29.02 -32.14
C ALA A 21 53.05 29.03 -32.62
N PHE A 22 52.77 28.75 -33.90
CA PHE A 22 51.43 28.69 -34.44
C PHE A 22 50.66 27.46 -33.92
N MET A 23 51.34 26.34 -33.69
CA MET A 23 50.75 25.16 -33.10
C MET A 23 50.33 25.42 -31.64
N TYR A 24 51.14 26.06 -30.83
CA TYR A 24 50.81 26.38 -29.44
C TYR A 24 49.69 27.42 -29.32
N VAL A 25 49.67 28.42 -30.18
CA VAL A 25 48.55 29.39 -30.21
C VAL A 25 47.23 28.72 -30.56
N GLY A 26 47.19 27.86 -31.56
CA GLY A 26 45.98 27.08 -31.91
C GLY A 26 45.52 26.16 -30.79
N LEU A 27 46.45 25.51 -30.09
CA LEU A 27 46.12 24.63 -28.96
C LEU A 27 45.50 25.42 -27.78
N ILE A 28 46.08 26.58 -27.44
CA ILE A 28 45.57 27.44 -26.35
C ILE A 28 44.16 27.96 -26.68
N PHE A 29 43.94 28.45 -27.91
CA PHE A 29 42.61 28.89 -28.33
C PHE A 29 41.58 27.74 -28.34
N GLY A 30 41.99 26.54 -28.74
CA GLY A 30 41.15 25.36 -28.71
C GLY A 30 40.74 24.98 -27.29
N ILE A 31 41.67 24.99 -26.32
CA ILE A 31 41.41 24.69 -24.93
C ILE A 31 40.47 25.75 -24.31
N LEU A 32 40.74 27.05 -24.55
CA LEU A 32 39.87 28.12 -24.04
C LEU A 32 38.48 28.07 -24.62
N PHE A 33 38.31 27.67 -25.88
CA PHE A 33 37.00 27.49 -26.50
C PHE A 33 36.23 26.31 -25.90
N ILE A 34 36.89 25.18 -25.63
CA ILE A 34 36.26 24.01 -24.97
C ILE A 34 35.87 24.35 -23.54
N VAL A 35 36.73 25.03 -22.77
CA VAL A 35 36.43 25.45 -21.40
C VAL A 35 35.28 26.45 -21.37
N GLY A 36 35.25 27.39 -22.32
CA GLY A 36 34.15 28.34 -22.46
C GLY A 36 32.81 27.68 -22.80
N LEU A 37 32.81 26.70 -23.72
CA LEU A 37 31.64 25.91 -24.08
C LEU A 37 31.11 25.06 -22.89
N THR A 38 32.01 24.39 -22.19
CA THR A 38 31.61 23.56 -21.02
C THR A 38 31.07 24.40 -19.88
N ALA A 39 31.70 25.56 -19.59
CA ALA A 39 31.19 26.49 -18.60
C ALA A 39 29.82 27.07 -19.01
N GLY A 40 29.67 27.46 -20.29
CA GLY A 40 28.40 27.96 -20.82
C GLY A 40 27.27 26.93 -20.72
N VAL A 41 27.52 25.66 -21.05
CA VAL A 41 26.53 24.57 -20.90
C VAL A 41 26.22 24.32 -19.44
N TYR A 42 27.21 24.35 -18.55
CA TYR A 42 27.01 24.17 -17.12
C TYR A 42 26.11 25.27 -16.54
N PHE A 43 26.40 26.54 -16.84
CA PHE A 43 25.57 27.66 -16.37
C PHE A 43 24.17 27.68 -16.96
N THR A 44 23.98 27.27 -18.22
CA THR A 44 22.64 27.18 -18.83
C THR A 44 21.84 26.01 -18.27
N LEU A 45 22.50 24.89 -17.95
CA LEU A 45 21.85 23.77 -17.24
C LEU A 45 21.46 24.15 -15.80
N GLU A 46 22.31 24.84 -15.04
CA GLU A 46 21.92 25.34 -13.72
C GLU A 46 20.77 26.37 -13.78
N ALA A 47 20.80 27.26 -14.78
CA ALA A 47 19.72 28.23 -14.96
C ALA A 47 18.39 27.55 -15.41
N ALA A 48 18.47 26.48 -16.20
CA ALA A 48 17.31 25.74 -16.67
C ALA A 48 16.75 24.74 -15.63
N PHE A 49 17.61 24.14 -14.82
CA PHE A 49 17.22 23.10 -13.85
C PHE A 49 17.37 23.53 -12.39
N GLY A 50 18.21 24.53 -12.08
CA GLY A 50 18.42 25.04 -10.71
C GLY A 50 17.21 25.76 -10.13
N ASN A 51 16.22 26.13 -10.95
CA ASN A 51 14.96 26.72 -10.50
C ASN A 51 13.80 25.69 -10.46
N GLN A 52 14.07 24.43 -10.75
CA GLN A 52 13.19 23.39 -10.27
C GLN A 52 13.38 23.36 -8.76
N ARG A 53 12.55 24.11 -8.05
CA ARG A 53 12.29 23.86 -6.64
C ARG A 53 12.01 22.38 -6.58
N THR A 54 12.97 21.59 -6.11
CA THR A 54 12.69 20.23 -5.66
C THR A 54 11.40 20.36 -4.87
N PRO A 55 10.32 19.66 -5.23
CA PRO A 55 9.12 19.68 -4.40
C PRO A 55 9.63 19.36 -3.02
N SER A 56 9.49 20.32 -2.13
CA SER A 56 10.06 20.23 -0.79
C SER A 56 9.51 18.92 -0.25
N ILE A 57 10.39 18.02 0.19
CA ILE A 57 10.04 16.78 0.88
C ILE A 57 9.23 17.08 2.17
N ALA A 58 8.97 18.34 2.46
CA ALA A 58 8.05 18.83 3.48
C ALA A 58 6.60 18.34 3.31
N HIS A 59 6.21 17.69 2.19
CA HIS A 59 4.94 16.98 2.08
C HIS A 59 4.98 15.54 2.67
N ALA A 60 6.14 15.09 3.11
CA ALA A 60 6.31 13.69 3.51
C ALA A 60 6.04 13.39 4.99
N ALA A 61 5.68 14.37 5.78
CA ALA A 61 5.36 14.14 7.19
C ALA A 61 4.03 14.79 7.57
N GLN A 62 3.03 14.67 6.73
CA GLN A 62 1.68 14.76 7.22
C GLN A 62 1.50 13.51 8.07
N LEU A 63 1.62 13.67 9.40
CA LEU A 63 1.37 12.60 10.37
C LEU A 63 0.07 11.93 9.98
N GLU A 64 0.17 10.70 9.52
CA GLU A 64 -1.02 9.94 9.08
C GLU A 64 -1.98 9.89 10.26
N ARG A 65 -3.17 10.43 10.07
CA ARG A 65 -4.19 10.46 11.13
C ARG A 65 -4.49 9.04 11.58
N HIS A 66 -4.35 8.78 12.87
CA HIS A 66 -4.69 7.50 13.46
C HIS A 66 -6.00 7.62 14.24
N VAL A 67 -6.95 6.81 13.90
CA VAL A 67 -8.29 6.77 14.50
C VAL A 67 -8.56 5.39 15.08
N GLN A 68 -9.23 5.35 16.22
CA GLN A 68 -9.67 4.11 16.85
C GLN A 68 -11.20 4.01 16.79
N ALA A 69 -11.71 2.84 16.45
CA ALA A 69 -13.10 2.50 16.45
C ALA A 69 -13.33 1.22 17.25
N ASN A 70 -14.33 1.23 18.12
CA ASN A 70 -14.70 0.07 18.93
C ASN A 70 -16.04 -0.45 18.48
N MET A 71 -16.15 -1.75 18.36
CA MET A 71 -17.41 -2.43 18.05
C MET A 71 -17.52 -3.74 18.81
N LYS A 72 -18.71 -4.30 18.79
CA LYS A 72 -19.04 -5.59 19.40
C LYS A 72 -19.71 -6.47 18.36
N ILE A 73 -19.59 -7.77 18.50
CA ILE A 73 -20.52 -8.74 17.94
C ILE A 73 -21.33 -9.25 19.11
N VAL A 74 -22.63 -9.05 19.01
CA VAL A 74 -23.58 -9.36 20.07
C VAL A 74 -24.65 -10.33 19.57
N ILE A 75 -25.20 -11.15 20.45
CA ILE A 75 -26.28 -12.08 20.14
C ILE A 75 -27.40 -11.91 21.17
N ASN A 76 -28.64 -12.25 20.79
CA ASN A 76 -29.81 -12.25 21.66
C ASN A 76 -30.06 -10.92 22.39
N GLN A 77 -29.78 -9.79 21.76
CA GLN A 77 -30.07 -8.49 22.33
C GLN A 77 -31.56 -8.14 22.24
N PRO A 78 -32.11 -7.37 23.20
CA PRO A 78 -33.49 -6.89 23.11
C PRO A 78 -33.76 -6.14 21.80
N GLY A 79 -34.84 -6.48 21.13
CA GLY A 79 -35.19 -5.89 19.83
C GLY A 79 -34.54 -6.52 18.60
N TYR A 80 -33.63 -7.46 18.80
CA TYR A 80 -33.04 -8.24 17.72
C TYR A 80 -33.73 -9.61 17.58
N GLN A 81 -33.62 -10.21 16.40
CA GLN A 81 -34.09 -11.57 16.19
C GLN A 81 -33.25 -12.54 17.04
N LYS A 82 -33.96 -13.49 17.68
CA LYS A 82 -33.34 -14.51 18.51
C LYS A 82 -32.32 -15.32 17.70
N ASP A 83 -31.17 -15.61 18.31
CA ASP A 83 -30.04 -16.39 17.76
C ASP A 83 -29.41 -15.77 16.51
N TRP A 84 -29.67 -14.50 16.24
CA TRP A 84 -29.00 -13.74 15.20
C TRP A 84 -27.92 -12.83 15.78
N PRO A 85 -26.65 -13.03 15.42
CA PRO A 85 -25.58 -12.09 15.79
C PRO A 85 -25.71 -10.77 15.05
N ALA A 86 -25.16 -9.71 15.66
CA ALA A 86 -25.15 -8.38 15.07
C ALA A 86 -23.86 -7.61 15.41
N TYR A 87 -23.38 -6.80 14.46
CA TYR A 87 -22.38 -5.77 14.75
C TYR A 87 -23.04 -4.59 15.48
N ALA A 88 -22.39 -4.13 16.54
CA ALA A 88 -22.82 -2.96 17.30
C ALA A 88 -21.61 -2.04 17.61
N PRO A 89 -21.52 -0.83 17.04
CA PRO A 89 -22.43 -0.28 16.03
C PRO A 89 -22.33 -0.98 14.67
N ASN A 90 -23.40 -0.93 13.88
CA ASN A 90 -23.42 -1.41 12.50
C ASN A 90 -23.14 -0.30 11.47
N THR A 91 -22.74 0.87 11.92
CA THR A 91 -22.29 2.00 11.11
C THR A 91 -21.05 2.61 11.72
N LEU A 92 -20.01 2.71 10.93
CA LEU A 92 -18.76 3.36 11.28
C LEU A 92 -18.53 4.57 10.36
N VAL A 93 -18.00 5.64 10.93
CA VAL A 93 -17.59 6.84 10.18
C VAL A 93 -16.13 7.11 10.52
N VAL A 94 -15.28 7.18 9.51
CA VAL A 94 -13.84 7.36 9.68
C VAL A 94 -13.32 8.38 8.65
N PRO A 95 -12.21 9.08 8.92
CA PRO A 95 -11.63 10.01 7.96
C PRO A 95 -10.96 9.28 6.79
N ALA A 96 -10.88 9.96 5.64
CA ALA A 96 -10.09 9.54 4.49
C ALA A 96 -8.59 9.64 4.79
N HIS A 97 -7.79 8.87 4.06
CA HIS A 97 -6.31 8.88 4.12
C HIS A 97 -5.77 8.74 5.55
N SER A 98 -6.29 7.79 6.30
CA SER A 98 -6.01 7.61 7.72
C SER A 98 -5.72 6.15 8.06
N LEU A 99 -4.99 5.93 9.13
CA LEU A 99 -4.91 4.62 9.80
C LEU A 99 -6.13 4.48 10.72
N VAL A 100 -6.85 3.39 10.56
CA VAL A 100 -8.00 3.07 11.39
C VAL A 100 -7.75 1.76 12.11
N THR A 101 -7.68 1.82 13.43
CA THR A 101 -7.63 0.62 14.27
C THR A 101 -9.05 0.30 14.74
N ILE A 102 -9.52 -0.89 14.39
CA ILE A 102 -10.78 -1.43 14.90
C ILE A 102 -10.48 -2.42 16.01
N THR A 103 -11.22 -2.30 17.12
CA THR A 103 -11.26 -3.32 18.18
C THR A 103 -12.68 -3.90 18.24
N ILE A 104 -12.77 -5.22 18.05
CA ILE A 104 -14.02 -5.97 18.08
C ILE A 104 -14.05 -6.83 19.37
N ARG A 105 -15.08 -6.69 20.18
CA ARG A 105 -15.38 -7.64 21.25
C ARG A 105 -16.50 -8.57 20.80
N ASN A 106 -16.14 -9.81 20.59
CA ASN A 106 -17.07 -10.84 20.13
C ASN A 106 -17.65 -11.61 21.31
N TYR A 107 -18.97 -11.49 21.50
CA TYR A 107 -19.74 -12.18 22.57
C TYR A 107 -20.46 -13.42 22.04
N ASP A 108 -20.32 -13.73 20.76
CA ASP A 108 -20.91 -14.91 20.13
C ASP A 108 -19.81 -15.93 19.81
N LEU A 109 -19.96 -17.13 20.31
CA LEU A 109 -18.94 -18.18 20.14
C LEU A 109 -18.91 -18.73 18.71
N GLY A 110 -19.99 -18.52 17.94
CA GLY A 110 -20.17 -19.19 16.66
C GLY A 110 -20.44 -20.68 16.84
N ASP A 111 -21.16 -21.26 15.93
CA ASP A 111 -21.55 -22.68 15.99
C ASP A 111 -21.27 -23.45 14.68
N THR A 112 -20.92 -22.76 13.63
CA THR A 112 -20.74 -23.36 12.31
C THR A 112 -19.34 -23.02 11.77
N PRO A 113 -18.44 -24.00 11.59
CA PRO A 113 -17.10 -23.74 11.08
C PRO A 113 -17.15 -23.31 9.61
N LEU A 114 -16.17 -22.48 9.22
CA LEU A 114 -15.95 -22.17 7.81
C LEU A 114 -15.63 -23.46 7.01
N PRO A 115 -16.06 -23.54 5.76
CA PRO A 115 -15.66 -24.65 4.89
C PRO A 115 -14.13 -24.75 4.78
N LYS A 116 -13.63 -25.99 4.72
CA LYS A 116 -12.19 -26.22 4.52
C LYS A 116 -11.70 -25.55 3.24
N GLY A 117 -10.60 -24.81 3.33
CA GLY A 117 -10.03 -24.04 2.23
C GLY A 117 -10.72 -22.68 1.98
N SER A 118 -11.61 -22.26 2.85
CA SER A 118 -12.23 -20.94 2.78
C SER A 118 -11.16 -19.82 2.84
N PRO A 119 -11.17 -18.84 1.91
CA PRO A 119 -10.25 -17.70 1.97
C PRO A 119 -10.50 -16.79 3.17
N PHE A 120 -11.66 -16.91 3.80
CA PHE A 120 -12.06 -16.08 4.94
C PHE A 120 -11.40 -16.51 6.26
N THR A 121 -10.63 -17.59 6.28
CA THR A 121 -9.79 -17.97 7.41
C THR A 121 -8.52 -17.15 7.54
N THR A 122 -8.15 -16.38 6.50
CA THR A 122 -6.88 -15.66 6.40
C THR A 122 -7.09 -14.15 6.53
N VAL A 123 -6.21 -13.50 7.28
CA VAL A 123 -6.16 -12.04 7.42
C VAL A 123 -5.69 -11.42 6.11
N GLN A 124 -6.41 -10.41 5.61
CA GLN A 124 -6.11 -9.75 4.33
C GLN A 124 -6.35 -8.23 4.42
N GLY A 125 -5.59 -7.46 3.65
CA GLY A 125 -5.84 -6.03 3.41
C GLY A 125 -5.64 -5.10 4.61
N ILE A 126 -4.96 -5.56 5.67
CA ILE A 126 -4.66 -4.76 6.86
C ILE A 126 -3.16 -4.46 6.97
N VAL A 127 -2.81 -3.52 7.82
CA VAL A 127 -1.42 -3.15 8.11
C VAL A 127 -0.73 -4.35 8.74
N ASP A 128 0.53 -4.59 8.33
CA ASP A 128 1.39 -5.70 8.78
C ASP A 128 0.86 -7.11 8.49
N GLY A 129 -0.35 -7.25 7.90
CA GLY A 129 -0.92 -8.54 7.51
C GLY A 129 -1.31 -9.45 8.68
N VAL A 130 -1.33 -8.94 9.92
CA VAL A 130 -1.70 -9.68 11.13
C VAL A 130 -2.73 -8.92 11.95
N ALA A 131 -3.69 -9.67 12.52
CA ALA A 131 -4.60 -9.19 13.55
C ALA A 131 -4.14 -9.73 14.91
N HIS A 132 -4.67 -9.17 15.99
CA HIS A 132 -4.39 -9.61 17.34
C HIS A 132 -5.67 -10.08 18.02
N ALA A 133 -5.66 -11.29 18.56
CA ALA A 133 -6.74 -11.81 19.38
C ALA A 133 -6.25 -11.98 20.82
N ASP A 134 -6.90 -11.31 21.77
CA ASP A 134 -6.50 -11.32 23.18
C ASP A 134 -4.99 -11.07 23.41
N GLY A 135 -4.41 -10.20 22.59
CA GLY A 135 -2.99 -9.84 22.62
C GLY A 135 -2.05 -10.76 21.80
N HIS A 136 -2.55 -11.81 21.19
CA HIS A 136 -1.77 -12.73 20.37
C HIS A 136 -1.96 -12.44 18.87
N ALA A 137 -0.85 -12.21 18.15
CA ALA A 137 -0.89 -11.97 16.71
C ALA A 137 -1.23 -13.23 15.93
N TYR A 138 -2.05 -13.09 14.88
CA TYR A 138 -2.36 -14.17 13.94
C TYR A 138 -2.56 -13.63 12.51
N ALA A 139 -2.17 -14.43 11.52
CA ALA A 139 -2.41 -14.16 10.11
C ALA A 139 -3.51 -15.06 9.51
N ALA A 140 -3.87 -16.13 10.21
CA ALA A 140 -4.95 -17.05 9.85
C ALA A 140 -5.46 -17.77 11.10
N LEU A 141 -6.70 -18.23 11.04
CA LEU A 141 -7.29 -19.11 12.03
C LEU A 141 -7.67 -20.45 11.36
N ALA A 142 -7.68 -21.52 12.14
CA ALA A 142 -8.30 -22.77 11.71
C ALA A 142 -9.81 -22.56 11.50
N PRO A 143 -10.44 -23.20 10.50
CA PRO A 143 -11.85 -22.97 10.16
C PRO A 143 -12.79 -23.09 11.35
N GLU A 144 -12.53 -24.05 12.24
CA GLU A 144 -13.31 -24.32 13.45
C GLU A 144 -13.11 -23.31 14.59
N LYS A 145 -12.14 -22.42 14.45
CA LYS A 145 -11.87 -21.34 15.41
C LYS A 145 -12.48 -20.00 15.00
N VAL A 146 -12.96 -19.91 13.76
CA VAL A 146 -13.62 -18.71 13.25
C VAL A 146 -15.10 -18.75 13.66
N ALA A 147 -15.54 -17.76 14.41
CA ALA A 147 -16.96 -17.55 14.72
C ALA A 147 -17.60 -16.58 13.73
N HIS A 148 -16.86 -15.58 13.33
CA HIS A 148 -17.31 -14.53 12.40
C HIS A 148 -16.16 -14.04 11.54
N THR A 149 -16.46 -13.17 10.56
CA THR A 149 -15.44 -12.40 9.87
C THR A 149 -15.84 -10.93 9.80
N PHE A 150 -14.86 -10.03 9.88
CA PHE A 150 -15.05 -8.63 9.49
C PHE A 150 -14.45 -8.44 8.09
N THR A 151 -15.30 -8.34 7.08
CA THR A 151 -14.86 -8.33 5.68
C THR A 151 -15.44 -7.13 4.94
N ILE A 152 -14.54 -6.33 4.32
CA ILE A 152 -14.90 -5.25 3.39
C ILE A 152 -14.35 -5.64 2.02
N GLN A 153 -15.16 -6.33 1.21
CA GLN A 153 -14.72 -6.86 -0.10
C GLN A 153 -14.22 -5.76 -1.03
N GLN A 154 -14.86 -4.59 -1.04
CA GLN A 154 -14.46 -3.46 -1.88
C GLN A 154 -13.05 -2.93 -1.56
N LEU A 155 -12.53 -3.19 -0.36
CA LEU A 155 -11.19 -2.80 0.07
C LEU A 155 -10.23 -3.98 0.18
N GLY A 156 -10.66 -5.18 -0.16
CA GLY A 156 -9.87 -6.39 -0.01
C GLY A 156 -9.53 -6.75 1.44
N ILE A 157 -10.31 -6.24 2.41
CA ILE A 157 -10.09 -6.47 3.84
C ILE A 157 -10.87 -7.72 4.26
N ASN A 158 -10.18 -8.61 4.97
CA ASN A 158 -10.78 -9.73 5.68
C ASN A 158 -10.05 -9.99 6.99
N VAL A 159 -10.79 -10.07 8.08
CA VAL A 159 -10.26 -10.43 9.40
C VAL A 159 -11.17 -11.50 10.00
N PRO A 160 -10.71 -12.75 10.12
CA PRO A 160 -11.44 -13.79 10.85
C PRO A 160 -11.47 -13.45 12.34
N VAL A 161 -12.64 -13.55 12.96
CA VAL A 161 -12.90 -13.25 14.36
C VAL A 161 -13.12 -14.55 15.12
N PRO A 162 -12.26 -14.89 16.11
CA PRO A 162 -12.44 -16.10 16.88
C PRO A 162 -13.64 -16.02 17.83
N GLY A 163 -14.24 -17.18 18.10
CA GLY A 163 -15.27 -17.34 19.13
C GLY A 163 -14.72 -17.75 20.49
N ASP A 164 -13.52 -18.35 20.50
CA ASP A 164 -12.93 -18.88 21.72
C ASP A 164 -12.28 -17.78 22.57
N THR A 165 -12.52 -17.85 23.86
CA THR A 165 -11.94 -16.94 24.85
C THR A 165 -11.00 -17.74 25.77
N ALA A 166 -9.78 -17.97 25.32
CA ALA A 166 -8.75 -18.63 26.15
C ALA A 166 -8.42 -17.87 27.45
N THR A 167 -8.93 -16.66 27.59
CA THR A 167 -8.62 -15.74 28.71
C THR A 167 -9.62 -15.81 29.85
N GLY A 168 -10.69 -16.60 29.74
CA GLY A 168 -11.78 -16.63 30.73
C GLY A 168 -12.68 -15.37 30.72
N LYS A 169 -12.51 -14.46 29.76
CA LYS A 169 -13.41 -13.33 29.53
C LYS A 169 -14.69 -13.82 28.85
N PRO A 170 -15.81 -13.09 28.99
CA PRO A 170 -17.07 -13.43 28.29
C PRO A 170 -17.06 -13.04 26.81
N TYR A 171 -15.92 -12.66 26.23
CA TYR A 171 -15.74 -12.25 24.84
C TYR A 171 -14.32 -12.51 24.36
N ALA A 172 -14.16 -12.76 23.09
CA ALA A 172 -12.88 -12.64 22.40
C ALA A 172 -12.65 -11.20 21.94
N GLU A 173 -11.46 -10.63 22.17
CA GLU A 173 -11.13 -9.28 21.73
C GLU A 173 -10.16 -9.32 20.56
N VAL A 174 -10.57 -8.78 19.42
CA VAL A 174 -9.77 -8.73 18.20
C VAL A 174 -9.45 -7.29 17.84
N SER A 175 -8.19 -6.99 17.55
CA SER A 175 -7.77 -5.68 17.04
C SER A 175 -6.97 -5.79 15.75
N PHE A 176 -7.17 -4.84 14.84
CA PHE A 176 -6.45 -4.75 13.58
C PHE A 176 -6.49 -3.32 13.04
N THR A 177 -5.50 -2.97 12.19
CA THR A 177 -5.37 -1.63 11.62
C THR A 177 -5.39 -1.71 10.09
N PHE A 178 -6.14 -0.84 9.44
CA PHE A 178 -6.12 -0.69 7.98
C PHE A 178 -6.01 0.77 7.57
N ARG A 179 -5.69 1.00 6.29
CA ARG A 179 -5.63 2.34 5.70
C ARG A 179 -6.92 2.64 4.96
N THR A 180 -7.46 3.82 5.20
CA THR A 180 -8.54 4.36 4.37
C THR A 180 -7.96 5.07 3.15
N GLY A 181 -8.61 4.90 2.00
CA GLY A 181 -8.35 5.66 0.78
C GLY A 181 -9.19 6.94 0.70
N ALA A 182 -9.66 7.25 -0.50
CA ALA A 182 -10.58 8.36 -0.75
C ALA A 182 -11.94 8.17 -0.06
N SER A 183 -12.68 9.27 0.07
CA SER A 183 -14.04 9.27 0.61
C SER A 183 -14.95 8.30 -0.16
N GLY A 184 -15.83 7.63 0.57
CA GLY A 184 -16.75 6.66 -0.02
C GLY A 184 -17.55 5.92 1.03
N THR A 185 -18.50 5.11 0.56
CA THR A 185 -19.31 4.24 1.41
C THR A 185 -19.05 2.80 1.04
N TYR A 186 -18.69 2.02 2.02
CA TYR A 186 -18.32 0.61 1.90
C TYR A 186 -19.21 -0.22 2.83
N TYR A 187 -19.35 -1.51 2.52
CA TYR A 187 -20.10 -2.42 3.37
C TYR A 187 -19.15 -3.41 4.02
N PHE A 188 -19.24 -3.55 5.34
CA PHE A 188 -18.62 -4.65 6.05
C PHE A 188 -19.66 -5.70 6.41
N ARG A 189 -19.28 -6.97 6.30
CA ARG A 189 -20.17 -8.08 6.61
C ARG A 189 -19.41 -9.34 7.01
N CYS A 190 -20.14 -10.27 7.63
CA CYS A 190 -19.64 -11.59 7.92
C CYS A 190 -19.72 -12.49 6.68
N PHE A 191 -18.71 -13.34 6.50
CA PHE A 191 -18.65 -14.41 5.52
C PHE A 191 -18.46 -15.79 6.19
N ASP A 192 -18.71 -15.86 7.48
CA ASP A 192 -18.87 -17.11 8.20
C ASP A 192 -20.35 -17.45 8.28
N PRO A 193 -20.77 -18.74 8.18
CA PRO A 193 -22.18 -19.13 8.29
C PRO A 193 -22.74 -18.85 9.70
N CYS A 194 -23.03 -17.61 10.02
CA CYS A 194 -23.42 -17.14 11.35
C CYS A 194 -24.94 -16.91 11.51
N GLY A 195 -25.74 -17.73 10.88
CA GLY A 195 -27.19 -17.64 10.99
C GLY A 195 -27.81 -18.96 11.41
N SER A 196 -28.90 -18.89 12.16
CA SER A 196 -29.69 -20.09 12.45
C SER A 196 -30.31 -20.64 11.17
N GLY A 197 -30.28 -21.95 10.98
CA GLY A 197 -30.94 -22.65 9.89
C GLY A 197 -30.00 -23.46 9.00
N ALA A 198 -30.58 -24.30 8.17
CA ALA A 198 -29.87 -25.30 7.37
C ALA A 198 -28.84 -24.75 6.38
N ILE A 199 -28.83 -23.47 6.11
CA ILE A 199 -27.92 -22.83 5.15
C ILE A 199 -26.96 -21.81 5.75
N GLY A 200 -27.10 -21.37 6.99
CA GLY A 200 -26.17 -20.47 7.70
C GLY A 200 -25.70 -19.18 6.95
N TRP A 201 -25.72 -19.20 5.62
CA TRP A 201 -25.23 -18.16 4.73
C TRP A 201 -26.18 -17.00 4.46
N GLN A 202 -27.38 -17.03 5.02
CA GLN A 202 -28.41 -16.02 4.88
C GLN A 202 -28.77 -15.44 6.25
N GLY A 203 -29.90 -14.75 6.33
CA GLY A 203 -30.36 -14.18 7.59
C GLY A 203 -29.47 -12.99 8.01
N PRO A 204 -28.76 -13.04 9.15
CA PRO A 204 -28.01 -11.90 9.68
C PRO A 204 -26.96 -11.37 8.72
N MET A 205 -26.32 -12.24 7.91
CA MET A 205 -25.26 -11.86 6.98
C MET A 205 -25.74 -10.98 5.82
N VAL A 206 -27.00 -10.99 5.49
CA VAL A 206 -27.62 -10.23 4.38
C VAL A 206 -28.62 -9.18 4.87
N THR A 207 -28.87 -9.14 6.17
CA THR A 207 -29.82 -8.21 6.78
C THR A 207 -29.08 -7.03 7.39
N LYS A 208 -29.35 -5.83 6.86
CA LYS A 208 -28.79 -4.59 7.39
C LYS A 208 -29.17 -4.43 8.86
N GLY A 209 -28.18 -4.07 9.68
CA GLY A 209 -28.37 -3.92 11.12
C GLY A 209 -27.98 -5.15 11.93
N TYR A 210 -27.67 -6.27 11.25
CA TYR A 210 -27.12 -7.48 11.87
C TYR A 210 -25.65 -7.65 11.48
N MET A 211 -25.29 -8.72 10.80
CA MET A 211 -23.92 -8.98 10.35
C MET A 211 -23.62 -8.33 9.01
N LEU A 212 -24.35 -7.28 8.67
CA LEU A 212 -24.14 -6.37 7.54
C LEU A 212 -24.21 -4.93 8.02
N GLY A 213 -23.10 -4.22 7.94
CA GLY A 213 -22.96 -2.83 8.35
C GLY A 213 -22.35 -1.95 7.27
N THR A 214 -22.18 -0.67 7.59
CA THR A 214 -21.71 0.36 6.68
C THR A 214 -20.49 1.09 7.26
N LEU A 215 -19.43 1.22 6.47
CA LEU A 215 -18.28 2.09 6.72
C LEU A 215 -18.35 3.31 5.79
N THR A 216 -18.49 4.49 6.36
CA THR A 216 -18.40 5.76 5.63
C THR A 216 -17.02 6.38 5.85
N VAL A 217 -16.27 6.54 4.76
CA VAL A 217 -14.99 7.25 4.75
C VAL A 217 -15.27 8.69 4.31
N GLN A 218 -14.92 9.67 5.15
CA GLN A 218 -15.17 11.10 4.92
C GLN A 218 -13.86 11.86 4.72
N GLY A 219 -13.84 12.76 3.72
CA GLY A 219 -12.75 13.69 3.46
C GLY A 219 -12.81 14.94 4.33
#